data_c0e9ee38bb5ecf7869d2290b100bd6d0
#
_entry.id   c0e9ee38bb5ecf7869d2290b100bd6d0
#
_cell.length_a   1.000
_cell.length_b   1.000
_cell.length_c   1.000
_cell.angle_alpha   90.00
_cell.angle_beta   90.00
_cell.angle_gamma   90.00
#
_symmetry.space_group_name_H-M   'P 1'
#
loop_
_entity.id
_entity.type
_entity.pdbx_description
1 polymer ?
#
loop_
_entity_poly.entity_id
_entity_poly.type
_entity_poly.pdbx_seq_one_letter_code
_entity_poly.pdbx_strand_id
1 'polypeptide(L)'
;MRHMLRLCGLATTLRSTNIISAFSLSFRYVPVAAMSSSASSLPAEPHRYLSRPDTLDLSDLETKINDADERRQSAYDLSRRIGVALAKCKAASEVGGDLQQAADAELNTLMADVFGATTSGNTPSSNGGARKANLSYKVEDYLRYKSYCHFLATGKLIPSSTFPGATDEEYLAGVCIGLAQDLSRYGVGRATVRDADSVSIARDLVSDLMTYLLKFDFRNGPLRRKYDGVKYALKSLETVLYELSVTGSEIDTKMKESSEGNEISSRIPNEELEALRLRMERRDELREKLIKRCRDGQKAAKQSIFALHRGDKAKSEKLIQECESCITSDLNPIIEEEPSLRYGSFSNVLEELVEAKLFYAWLHGKDGSTEEASSPSGTILSISDFCIDLEPEDYLGGICDLTGEVGRYAVQQGTSRNTKAVTLCLETNLSILLSLQGLSRFPSSGSLGKKMNPLRMSVEKLERMLYELSLVEATGGTRKIVVDSGMKQQQQGKDGASEGDDD
;
A
#
# COMPACT_ATOMS: atom_id res chain seq x y z
N MET A 1 -47.92 36.30 -1.25
CA MET A 1 -48.83 35.81 -2.30
C MET A 1 -48.18 34.53 -2.81
N ARG A 2 -48.62 33.37 -2.29
CA ARG A 2 -49.57 32.41 -2.86
C ARG A 2 -49.19 32.02 -4.29
N HIS A 3 -48.76 30.80 -4.58
CA HIS A 3 -49.46 29.51 -4.55
C HIS A 3 -48.44 28.39 -4.59
N MET A 4 -48.43 27.48 -3.62
CA MET A 4 -49.26 26.25 -3.53
C MET A 4 -48.89 25.22 -4.61
N LEU A 5 -48.27 24.11 -4.17
CA LEU A 5 -48.88 22.87 -3.64
C LEU A 5 -49.01 21.75 -4.69
N ARG A 6 -48.40 20.63 -4.32
CA ARG A 6 -48.83 19.23 -4.50
C ARG A 6 -48.71 18.57 -5.86
N LEU A 7 -47.98 17.49 -5.82
CA LEU A 7 -48.44 16.10 -6.00
C LEU A 7 -47.28 15.19 -5.73
N CYS A 8 -47.26 14.54 -4.67
CA CYS A 8 -47.67 13.17 -4.39
C CYS A 8 -47.33 12.16 -5.47
N GLY A 9 -46.32 11.32 -5.15
CA GLY A 9 -46.47 9.89 -5.11
C GLY A 9 -46.24 9.17 -6.42
N LEU A 10 -45.17 8.49 -6.46
CA LEU A 10 -45.15 7.04 -6.71
C LEU A 10 -43.70 6.54 -6.69
N ALA A 11 -43.39 5.95 -5.58
CA ALA A 11 -42.21 5.08 -5.48
C ALA A 11 -42.45 3.87 -6.37
N THR A 12 -41.73 3.80 -7.47
CA THR A 12 -41.53 2.54 -8.19
C THR A 12 -40.10 2.11 -7.97
N THR A 13 -39.96 1.21 -7.02
CA THR A 13 -38.84 0.31 -6.82
C THR A 13 -38.60 -0.47 -8.12
N LEU A 14 -37.64 -0.02 -8.90
CA LEU A 14 -36.96 -0.90 -9.88
C LEU A 14 -35.76 -1.56 -9.19
N ARG A 15 -36.03 -2.71 -8.62
CA ARG A 15 -35.01 -3.71 -8.34
C ARG A 15 -34.41 -4.12 -9.70
N SER A 16 -33.22 -3.62 -10.01
CA SER A 16 -32.36 -4.25 -11.00
C SER A 16 -31.82 -5.54 -10.40
N THR A 17 -32.49 -6.63 -10.69
CA THR A 17 -31.97 -7.96 -10.49
C THR A 17 -30.81 -8.18 -11.45
N ASN A 18 -29.58 -7.94 -11.00
CA ASN A 18 -28.40 -8.50 -11.61
C ASN A 18 -28.42 -10.01 -11.37
N ILE A 19 -28.87 -10.74 -12.37
CA ILE A 19 -28.64 -12.16 -12.50
C ILE A 19 -27.17 -12.32 -12.95
N ILE A 20 -26.26 -12.20 -12.00
CA ILE A 20 -24.95 -12.81 -12.15
C ILE A 20 -25.11 -14.25 -11.70
N SER A 21 -25.10 -15.15 -12.68
CA SER A 21 -25.15 -16.58 -12.47
C SER A 21 -24.06 -16.99 -11.48
N ALA A 22 -24.47 -17.27 -10.27
CA ALA A 22 -23.65 -17.92 -9.27
C ALA A 22 -23.46 -19.39 -9.67
N PHE A 23 -22.46 -19.67 -10.50
CA PHE A 23 -21.80 -20.96 -10.49
C PHE A 23 -20.73 -20.90 -9.40
N SER A 24 -21.19 -20.80 -8.17
CA SER A 24 -20.41 -21.18 -7.01
C SER A 24 -20.46 -22.72 -6.96
N LEU A 25 -19.45 -23.37 -7.47
CA LEU A 25 -19.12 -24.73 -7.11
C LEU A 25 -18.64 -24.72 -5.65
N SER A 26 -19.60 -24.64 -4.73
CA SER A 26 -19.34 -24.97 -3.33
C SER A 26 -19.15 -26.50 -3.26
N PHE A 27 -17.90 -26.94 -3.35
CA PHE A 27 -17.54 -28.25 -2.84
C PHE A 27 -17.77 -28.27 -1.33
N ARG A 28 -18.98 -28.63 -0.91
CA ARG A 28 -19.21 -29.01 0.47
C ARG A 28 -18.47 -30.31 0.71
N TYR A 29 -17.42 -30.25 1.49
CA TYR A 29 -16.77 -31.41 2.07
C TYR A 29 -17.80 -32.11 2.98
N VAL A 30 -18.35 -33.23 2.50
CA VAL A 30 -19.19 -34.10 3.33
C VAL A 30 -18.24 -35.11 3.97
N PRO A 31 -18.14 -35.18 5.29
CA PRO A 31 -17.35 -36.23 5.92
C PRO A 31 -17.95 -37.61 5.59
N VAL A 32 -17.11 -38.50 5.12
CA VAL A 32 -17.45 -39.87 4.66
C VAL A 32 -17.99 -40.82 5.78
N ALA A 33 -18.33 -40.29 6.93
CA ALA A 33 -18.76 -41.11 8.08
C ALA A 33 -20.28 -41.37 8.21
N ALA A 34 -21.11 -41.04 7.22
CA ALA A 34 -22.57 -41.21 7.32
C ALA A 34 -23.26 -41.71 6.06
N MET A 35 -22.71 -42.72 5.40
CA MET A 35 -23.46 -43.46 4.38
C MET A 35 -23.28 -44.97 4.61
N SER A 36 -24.12 -45.53 5.46
CA SER A 36 -24.32 -46.97 5.55
C SER A 36 -25.37 -47.40 4.55
N SER A 37 -25.01 -48.43 3.78
CA SER A 37 -25.84 -49.45 3.09
C SER A 37 -26.65 -49.08 1.85
N SER A 38 -26.26 -49.81 0.79
CA SER A 38 -26.97 -50.07 -0.45
C SER A 38 -26.85 -49.03 -1.56
N ALA A 39 -25.71 -48.99 -2.19
CA ALA A 39 -25.57 -48.55 -3.56
C ALA A 39 -24.51 -49.40 -4.25
N SER A 40 -24.81 -49.84 -5.45
CA SER A 40 -23.91 -50.50 -6.39
C SER A 40 -22.54 -49.84 -6.39
N SER A 41 -21.51 -50.62 -6.14
CA SER A 41 -20.11 -50.21 -6.05
C SER A 41 -19.69 -49.40 -7.27
N LEU A 42 -19.61 -48.08 -7.09
CA LEU A 42 -18.68 -47.29 -7.90
C LEU A 42 -17.27 -47.81 -7.63
N PRO A 43 -16.42 -47.98 -8.65
CA PRO A 43 -15.07 -48.45 -8.41
C PRO A 43 -14.39 -47.57 -7.37
N ALA A 44 -13.99 -48.23 -6.29
CA ALA A 44 -13.29 -47.58 -5.20
C ALA A 44 -11.88 -47.25 -5.65
N GLU A 45 -11.68 -46.16 -6.30
CA GLU A 45 -10.47 -45.32 -6.38
C GLU A 45 -10.69 -44.24 -7.42
N PRO A 46 -11.42 -43.18 -7.09
CA PRO A 46 -11.31 -41.97 -7.87
C PRO A 46 -9.99 -41.30 -7.46
N HIS A 47 -9.06 -41.11 -8.32
CA HIS A 47 -7.85 -40.33 -8.14
C HIS A 47 -6.61 -41.08 -7.66
N ARG A 48 -6.11 -41.99 -8.47
CA ARG A 48 -4.73 -42.53 -8.37
C ARG A 48 -3.63 -41.48 -8.51
N TYR A 49 -3.95 -40.21 -8.75
CA TYR A 49 -2.98 -39.19 -9.11
C TYR A 49 -2.68 -38.15 -8.02
N LEU A 50 -3.46 -38.10 -6.95
CA LEU A 50 -3.26 -37.15 -5.86
C LEU A 50 -3.17 -37.92 -4.55
N SER A 51 -1.96 -38.17 -4.07
CA SER A 51 -1.73 -38.27 -2.65
C SER A 51 -2.29 -36.97 -2.06
N ARG A 52 -2.98 -37.05 -0.91
CA ARG A 52 -3.57 -35.89 -0.26
C ARG A 52 -2.45 -34.84 -0.10
N PRO A 53 -2.52 -33.66 -0.74
CA PRO A 53 -1.45 -32.71 -0.63
C PRO A 53 -1.26 -32.32 0.82
N ASP A 54 -0.04 -32.44 1.34
CA ASP A 54 0.30 -31.96 2.66
C ASP A 54 0.13 -30.43 2.66
N THR A 55 -0.62 -29.90 3.63
CA THR A 55 -0.72 -28.46 3.79
C THR A 55 0.60 -27.92 4.37
N LEU A 56 1.01 -26.75 3.90
CA LEU A 56 2.17 -26.07 4.46
C LEU A 56 1.90 -25.65 5.90
N ASP A 57 2.88 -25.82 6.76
CA ASP A 57 2.81 -25.26 8.12
C ASP A 57 3.06 -23.73 8.03
N LEU A 58 1.98 -22.98 8.22
CA LEU A 58 1.98 -21.51 8.24
C LEU A 58 1.66 -20.94 9.61
N SER A 59 1.77 -21.72 10.69
CA SER A 59 1.36 -21.35 12.05
C SER A 59 2.08 -20.10 12.57
N ASP A 60 3.41 -20.00 12.34
CA ASP A 60 4.20 -18.82 12.71
C ASP A 60 3.77 -17.57 11.95
N LEU A 61 3.43 -17.76 10.67
CA LEU A 61 2.95 -16.71 9.81
C LEU A 61 1.54 -16.25 10.21
N GLU A 62 0.66 -17.19 10.54
CA GLU A 62 -0.72 -16.90 10.96
C GLU A 62 -0.73 -16.03 12.22
N THR A 63 0.13 -16.32 13.19
CA THR A 63 0.27 -15.49 14.38
C THR A 63 0.66 -14.06 14.04
N LYS A 64 1.69 -13.88 13.22
CA LYS A 64 2.14 -12.53 12.78
C LYS A 64 1.06 -11.78 12.00
N ILE A 65 0.30 -12.46 11.15
CA ILE A 65 -0.80 -11.88 10.38
C ILE A 65 -1.93 -11.43 11.29
N ASN A 66 -2.32 -12.28 12.27
CA ASN A 66 -3.38 -11.96 13.22
C ASN A 66 -2.99 -10.73 14.07
N ASP A 67 -1.77 -10.69 14.59
CA ASP A 67 -1.25 -9.53 15.33
C ASP A 67 -1.24 -8.24 14.49
N ALA A 68 -0.86 -8.34 13.21
CA ALA A 68 -0.87 -7.21 12.30
C ALA A 68 -2.30 -6.71 12.01
N ASP A 69 -3.26 -7.62 11.88
CA ASP A 69 -4.66 -7.28 11.65
C ASP A 69 -5.32 -6.69 12.89
N GLU A 70 -5.03 -7.20 14.09
CA GLU A 70 -5.49 -6.61 15.36
C GLU A 70 -4.97 -5.18 15.54
N ARG A 71 -3.68 -4.95 15.23
CA ARG A 71 -3.11 -3.59 15.22
C ARG A 71 -3.80 -2.69 14.19
N ARG A 72 -4.11 -3.21 13.00
CA ARG A 72 -4.84 -2.48 11.96
C ARG A 72 -6.25 -2.12 12.39
N GLN A 73 -6.96 -3.04 13.02
CA GLN A 73 -8.32 -2.83 13.53
C GLN A 73 -8.31 -1.78 14.66
N SER A 74 -7.38 -1.89 15.60
CA SER A 74 -7.21 -0.91 16.68
C SER A 74 -6.91 0.50 16.13
N ALA A 75 -6.05 0.60 15.12
CA ALA A 75 -5.76 1.87 14.45
C ALA A 75 -6.99 2.45 13.73
N TYR A 76 -7.83 1.61 13.13
CA TYR A 76 -9.06 2.04 12.50
C TYR A 76 -10.08 2.59 13.53
N ASP A 77 -10.27 1.91 14.65
CA ASP A 77 -11.15 2.37 15.72
C ASP A 77 -10.67 3.68 16.35
N LEU A 78 -9.36 3.80 16.58
CA LEU A 78 -8.74 5.03 17.05
C LEU A 78 -8.93 6.18 16.04
N SER A 79 -8.73 5.93 14.75
CA SER A 79 -8.96 6.90 13.68
C SER A 79 -10.40 7.43 13.68
N ARG A 80 -11.39 6.55 13.91
CA ARG A 80 -12.80 6.94 14.02
C ARG A 80 -13.05 7.81 15.25
N ARG A 81 -12.50 7.44 16.41
CA ARG A 81 -12.63 8.23 17.66
C ARG A 81 -12.02 9.62 17.50
N ILE A 82 -10.82 9.73 16.91
CA ILE A 82 -10.17 11.01 16.61
C ILE A 82 -11.05 11.84 15.67
N GLY A 83 -11.62 11.24 14.63
CA GLY A 83 -12.52 11.96 13.71
C GLY A 83 -13.74 12.57 14.40
N VAL A 84 -14.35 11.87 15.35
CA VAL A 84 -15.47 12.38 16.17
C VAL A 84 -15.00 13.50 17.09
N ALA A 85 -13.86 13.32 17.78
CA ALA A 85 -13.32 14.36 18.67
C ALA A 85 -12.96 15.64 17.90
N LEU A 86 -12.34 15.53 16.71
CA LEU A 86 -12.07 16.67 15.83
C LEU A 86 -13.35 17.42 15.41
N ALA A 87 -14.40 16.69 15.08
CA ALA A 87 -15.69 17.32 14.74
C ALA A 87 -16.27 18.09 15.94
N LYS A 88 -16.19 17.52 17.15
CA LYS A 88 -16.58 18.20 18.39
C LYS A 88 -15.75 19.47 18.63
N CYS A 89 -14.43 19.40 18.47
CA CYS A 89 -13.55 20.56 18.64
C CYS A 89 -13.88 21.69 17.66
N LYS A 90 -14.11 21.34 16.38
CA LYS A 90 -14.52 22.33 15.36
C LYS A 90 -15.85 22.98 15.68
N ALA A 91 -16.84 22.24 16.15
CA ALA A 91 -18.13 22.79 16.58
C ALA A 91 -17.99 23.63 17.87
N ALA A 92 -17.19 23.18 18.83
CA ALA A 92 -16.97 23.89 20.08
C ALA A 92 -16.20 25.19 19.88
N SER A 93 -15.29 25.26 18.88
CA SER A 93 -14.53 26.49 18.59
C SER A 93 -15.39 27.64 18.10
N GLU A 94 -16.59 27.39 17.61
CA GLU A 94 -17.58 28.43 17.25
C GLU A 94 -18.28 29.00 18.50
N VAL A 95 -18.37 28.22 19.59
CA VAL A 95 -19.05 28.61 20.83
C VAL A 95 -18.05 29.18 21.84
N GLY A 96 -16.81 28.62 21.87
CA GLY A 96 -15.76 29.02 22.81
C GLY A 96 -15.95 28.51 24.24
N GLY A 97 -15.10 28.97 25.16
CA GLY A 97 -15.21 28.73 26.60
C GLY A 97 -14.94 27.27 27.03
N ASP A 98 -15.60 26.84 28.10
CA ASP A 98 -15.37 25.52 28.73
C ASP A 98 -15.63 24.34 27.80
N LEU A 99 -16.58 24.48 26.85
CA LEU A 99 -16.88 23.44 25.86
C LEU A 99 -15.70 23.17 24.92
N GLN A 100 -15.02 24.22 24.50
CA GLN A 100 -13.84 24.09 23.65
C GLN A 100 -12.69 23.45 24.43
N GLN A 101 -12.46 23.88 25.68
CA GLN A 101 -11.40 23.29 26.51
C GLN A 101 -11.61 21.80 26.77
N ALA A 102 -12.85 21.39 27.06
CA ALA A 102 -13.19 19.98 27.28
C ALA A 102 -12.99 19.13 26.00
N ALA A 103 -13.43 19.63 24.84
CA ALA A 103 -13.27 18.95 23.56
C ALA A 103 -11.77 18.84 23.17
N ASP A 104 -10.99 19.90 23.40
CA ASP A 104 -9.56 19.91 23.13
C ASP A 104 -8.80 18.94 24.06
N ALA A 105 -9.21 18.80 25.32
CA ALA A 105 -8.62 17.82 26.25
C ALA A 105 -8.87 16.37 25.80
N GLU A 106 -10.10 16.05 25.37
CA GLU A 106 -10.43 14.72 24.79
C GLU A 106 -9.57 14.43 23.57
N LEU A 107 -9.48 15.38 22.65
CA LEU A 107 -8.68 15.21 21.42
C LEU A 107 -7.20 15.05 21.70
N ASN A 108 -6.63 15.88 22.60
CA ASN A 108 -5.21 15.82 22.97
C ASN A 108 -4.86 14.47 23.63
N THR A 109 -5.75 13.90 24.45
CA THR A 109 -5.56 12.58 25.04
C THR A 109 -5.47 11.49 23.97
N LEU A 110 -6.40 11.50 22.99
CA LEU A 110 -6.37 10.54 21.88
C LEU A 110 -5.11 10.70 21.01
N MET A 111 -4.64 11.93 20.82
CA MET A 111 -3.43 12.18 20.04
C MET A 111 -2.16 11.82 20.79
N ALA A 112 -2.14 11.93 22.14
CA ALA A 112 -1.03 11.44 22.93
C ALA A 112 -0.82 9.93 22.79
N ASP A 113 -1.90 9.14 22.68
CA ASP A 113 -1.82 7.71 22.39
C ASP A 113 -1.18 7.46 21.00
N VAL A 114 -1.52 8.27 19.98
CA VAL A 114 -0.95 8.16 18.65
C VAL A 114 0.55 8.49 18.63
N PHE A 115 0.94 9.57 19.31
CA PHE A 115 2.33 10.02 19.38
C PHE A 115 3.17 9.19 20.36
N GLY A 116 2.60 8.73 21.47
CA GLY A 116 3.26 7.88 22.46
C GLY A 116 3.63 6.50 21.90
N ALA A 117 2.80 5.95 21.05
CA ALA A 117 3.10 4.69 20.35
C ALA A 117 4.34 4.78 19.43
N THR A 118 4.73 5.98 19.01
CA THR A 118 5.95 6.20 18.20
C THR A 118 7.22 6.38 19.02
N THR A 119 7.11 6.75 20.32
CA THR A 119 8.27 7.01 21.19
C THR A 119 8.70 5.83 22.05
N SER A 120 7.84 4.83 22.26
CA SER A 120 8.19 3.60 22.99
C SER A 120 8.88 2.58 22.05
N GLY A 121 9.92 3.04 21.36
CA GLY A 121 10.63 2.30 20.35
C GLY A 121 11.42 1.12 20.91
N ASN A 122 11.30 -0.03 20.29
CA ASN A 122 12.37 -0.98 19.99
C ASN A 122 12.02 -1.89 18.82
N THR A 123 10.99 -1.55 18.04
CA THR A 123 10.74 -2.20 16.75
C THR A 123 10.22 -1.17 15.73
N PRO A 124 11.07 -0.71 14.80
CA PRO A 124 10.67 0.29 13.80
C PRO A 124 9.64 -0.20 12.78
N SER A 125 9.42 -1.51 12.69
CA SER A 125 8.76 -2.09 11.52
C SER A 125 7.23 -2.16 11.58
N SER A 126 6.61 -2.37 12.73
CA SER A 126 5.18 -2.73 12.73
C SER A 126 4.21 -1.55 12.91
N ASN A 127 4.62 -0.48 13.62
CA ASN A 127 3.71 0.64 13.90
C ASN A 127 3.68 1.70 12.80
N GLY A 128 4.76 1.84 12.02
CA GLY A 128 4.82 2.80 10.92
C GLY A 128 3.83 2.51 9.80
N GLY A 129 3.58 1.23 9.48
CA GLY A 129 2.62 0.83 8.46
C GLY A 129 1.17 1.11 8.84
N ALA A 130 0.75 0.77 10.05
CA ALA A 130 -0.60 1.01 10.55
C ALA A 130 -0.88 2.52 10.70
N ARG A 131 0.09 3.31 11.17
CA ARG A 131 -0.02 4.76 11.24
C ARG A 131 -0.14 5.37 9.84
N LYS A 132 0.71 4.96 8.91
CA LYS A 132 0.72 5.50 7.54
C LYS A 132 -0.60 5.25 6.80
N ALA A 133 -1.22 4.09 6.96
CA ALA A 133 -2.44 3.73 6.23
C ALA A 133 -3.69 4.45 6.74
N ASN A 134 -3.88 4.55 8.08
CA ASN A 134 -5.16 4.94 8.66
C ASN A 134 -5.10 6.13 9.62
N LEU A 135 -3.96 6.40 10.25
CA LEU A 135 -3.81 7.44 11.28
C LEU A 135 -3.13 8.70 10.76
N SER A 136 -2.22 8.62 9.78
CA SER A 136 -1.51 9.79 9.25
C SER A 136 -2.46 10.87 8.76
N TYR A 137 -3.53 10.51 8.08
CA TYR A 137 -4.56 11.44 7.64
C TYR A 137 -5.26 12.16 8.82
N LYS A 138 -5.44 11.45 9.96
CA LYS A 138 -6.04 12.04 11.17
C LYS A 138 -5.06 12.93 11.92
N VAL A 139 -3.76 12.58 11.87
CA VAL A 139 -2.70 13.46 12.37
C VAL A 139 -2.67 14.77 11.56
N GLU A 140 -2.71 14.69 10.23
CA GLU A 140 -2.81 15.89 9.38
C GLU A 140 -4.02 16.77 9.74
N ASP A 141 -5.22 16.19 9.92
CA ASP A 141 -6.43 16.89 10.32
C ASP A 141 -6.29 17.57 11.71
N TYR A 142 -5.63 16.86 12.66
CA TYR A 142 -5.33 17.41 13.99
C TYR A 142 -4.35 18.58 13.93
N LEU A 143 -3.25 18.41 13.20
CA LEU A 143 -2.23 19.46 13.03
C LEU A 143 -2.83 20.69 12.35
N ARG A 144 -3.67 20.48 11.34
CA ARG A 144 -4.42 21.57 10.68
C ARG A 144 -5.33 22.32 11.64
N TYR A 145 -6.08 21.61 12.48
CA TYR A 145 -6.95 22.22 13.49
C TYR A 145 -6.13 23.03 14.51
N LYS A 146 -5.05 22.45 15.06
CA LYS A 146 -4.17 23.14 16.02
C LYS A 146 -3.49 24.37 15.42
N SER A 147 -3.06 24.26 14.17
CA SER A 147 -2.46 25.38 13.42
C SER A 147 -3.47 26.52 13.22
N TYR A 148 -4.72 26.21 12.92
CA TYR A 148 -5.78 27.19 12.78
C TYR A 148 -6.07 27.90 14.12
N CYS A 149 -6.18 27.18 15.23
CA CYS A 149 -6.35 27.77 16.57
C CYS A 149 -5.15 28.66 16.94
N HIS A 150 -3.91 28.23 16.65
CA HIS A 150 -2.72 29.02 16.89
C HIS A 150 -2.69 30.30 16.06
N PHE A 151 -3.07 30.22 14.78
CA PHE A 151 -3.19 31.41 13.92
C PHE A 151 -4.22 32.41 14.46
N LEU A 152 -5.39 31.95 14.91
CA LEU A 152 -6.41 32.83 15.49
C LEU A 152 -5.91 33.55 16.74
N ALA A 153 -5.03 32.95 17.52
CA ALA A 153 -4.45 33.54 18.75
C ALA A 153 -3.25 34.46 18.47
N THR A 154 -2.44 34.16 17.43
CA THR A 154 -1.11 34.81 17.27
C THR A 154 -0.88 35.45 15.92
N GLY A 155 -1.67 35.15 14.90
CA GLY A 155 -1.46 35.52 13.49
C GLY A 155 -0.25 34.82 12.84
N LYS A 156 0.34 33.78 13.49
CA LYS A 156 1.60 33.12 13.09
C LYS A 156 1.38 31.64 12.78
N LEU A 157 2.37 31.06 12.08
CA LEU A 157 2.46 29.62 11.88
C LEU A 157 2.96 28.94 13.16
N ILE A 158 2.34 27.81 13.53
CA ILE A 158 2.78 27.02 14.67
C ILE A 158 4.07 26.27 14.34
N PRO A 159 5.11 26.31 15.20
CA PRO A 159 6.37 25.62 14.95
C PRO A 159 6.23 24.08 14.91
N SER A 160 7.07 23.41 14.13
CA SER A 160 7.08 21.93 14.02
C SER A 160 7.51 21.27 15.34
N SER A 161 8.37 21.94 16.10
CA SER A 161 8.81 21.52 17.44
C SER A 161 7.66 21.33 18.44
N THR A 162 6.51 21.93 18.19
CA THR A 162 5.29 21.75 19.01
C THR A 162 4.72 20.32 18.89
N PHE A 163 5.06 19.59 17.83
CA PHE A 163 4.51 18.27 17.53
C PHE A 163 5.61 17.20 17.35
N PRO A 164 6.33 16.82 18.41
CA PRO A 164 7.51 15.95 18.30
C PRO A 164 7.21 14.54 17.74
N GLY A 165 5.94 14.13 17.72
CA GLY A 165 5.52 12.85 17.16
C GLY A 165 4.98 12.92 15.72
N ALA A 166 4.91 14.10 15.10
CA ALA A 166 4.45 14.25 13.73
C ALA A 166 5.60 14.05 12.73
N THR A 167 5.29 13.46 11.57
CA THR A 167 6.25 13.40 10.47
C THR A 167 6.32 14.71 9.70
N ASP A 168 7.42 14.96 9.00
CA ASP A 168 7.60 16.16 8.18
C ASP A 168 6.51 16.29 7.11
N GLU A 169 6.07 15.15 6.52
CA GLU A 169 4.98 15.13 5.54
C GLU A 169 3.63 15.52 6.15
N GLU A 170 3.33 14.99 7.36
CA GLU A 170 2.11 15.32 8.10
C GLU A 170 2.08 16.80 8.49
N TYR A 171 3.21 17.33 8.93
CA TYR A 171 3.33 18.75 9.27
C TYR A 171 3.12 19.64 8.03
N LEU A 172 3.79 19.36 6.92
CA LEU A 172 3.59 20.11 5.68
C LEU A 172 2.15 20.03 5.18
N ALA A 173 1.58 18.84 5.20
CA ALA A 173 0.21 18.63 4.71
C ALA A 173 -0.85 19.30 5.59
N GLY A 174 -0.72 19.21 6.91
CA GLY A 174 -1.68 19.74 7.88
C GLY A 174 -1.44 21.22 8.16
N VAL A 175 -0.22 21.59 8.58
CA VAL A 175 0.09 22.94 9.06
C VAL A 175 0.32 23.91 7.90
N CYS A 176 1.19 23.57 6.94
CA CYS A 176 1.53 24.55 5.91
C CYS A 176 0.47 24.61 4.79
N ILE A 177 0.04 23.47 4.28
CA ILE A 177 -0.89 23.41 3.13
C ILE A 177 -2.35 23.45 3.58
N GLY A 178 -2.70 22.67 4.62
CA GLY A 178 -4.06 22.58 5.12
C GLY A 178 -4.56 23.87 5.72
N LEU A 179 -3.72 24.55 6.52
CA LEU A 179 -4.02 25.86 7.10
C LEU A 179 -4.36 26.89 6.02
N ALA A 180 -3.60 26.96 4.92
CA ALA A 180 -3.87 27.92 3.85
C ALA A 180 -5.30 27.84 3.31
N GLN A 181 -5.85 26.62 3.20
CA GLN A 181 -7.23 26.40 2.77
C GLN A 181 -8.25 26.90 3.82
N ASP A 182 -7.96 26.73 5.13
CA ASP A 182 -8.83 27.22 6.20
C ASP A 182 -8.76 28.74 6.29
N LEU A 183 -7.60 29.34 6.07
CA LEU A 183 -7.42 30.79 6.04
C LEU A 183 -8.20 31.43 4.87
N SER A 184 -8.29 30.76 3.72
CA SER A 184 -9.16 31.24 2.63
C SER A 184 -10.62 31.34 3.06
N ARG A 185 -11.15 30.32 3.80
CA ARG A 185 -12.53 30.37 4.33
C ARG A 185 -12.68 31.41 5.44
N TYR A 186 -11.68 31.52 6.32
CA TYR A 186 -11.62 32.55 7.37
C TYR A 186 -11.72 33.93 6.76
N GLY A 187 -10.93 34.21 5.71
CA GLY A 187 -10.94 35.49 5.02
C GLY A 187 -12.32 35.87 4.48
N VAL A 188 -13.05 34.93 3.87
CA VAL A 188 -14.43 35.15 3.42
C VAL A 188 -15.35 35.48 4.60
N GLY A 189 -15.23 34.74 5.72
CA GLY A 189 -16.00 35.00 6.94
C GLY A 189 -15.69 36.40 7.53
N ARG A 190 -14.41 36.81 7.57
CA ARG A 190 -14.04 38.17 8.05
C ARG A 190 -14.50 39.26 7.11
N ALA A 191 -14.51 39.01 5.81
CA ALA A 191 -15.04 39.98 4.84
C ALA A 191 -16.53 40.27 5.01
N THR A 192 -17.34 39.33 5.49
CA THR A 192 -18.77 39.57 5.76
C THR A 192 -19.00 40.61 6.84
N VAL A 193 -18.06 40.78 7.76
CA VAL A 193 -18.08 41.80 8.83
C VAL A 193 -17.16 42.99 8.52
N ARG A 194 -16.66 43.08 7.27
CA ARG A 194 -15.78 44.19 6.81
C ARG A 194 -14.44 44.30 7.50
N ASP A 195 -13.93 43.23 8.08
CA ASP A 195 -12.65 43.18 8.78
C ASP A 195 -11.51 42.92 7.78
N ALA A 196 -11.05 43.94 7.09
CA ALA A 196 -10.00 43.89 6.09
C ALA A 196 -8.63 43.57 6.71
N ASP A 197 -8.36 43.98 7.93
CA ASP A 197 -7.08 43.76 8.63
C ASP A 197 -6.85 42.26 8.88
N SER A 198 -7.86 41.55 9.39
CA SER A 198 -7.78 40.10 9.58
C SER A 198 -7.59 39.36 8.27
N VAL A 199 -8.25 39.80 7.18
CA VAL A 199 -8.05 39.20 5.85
C VAL A 199 -6.63 39.43 5.34
N SER A 200 -6.08 40.62 5.56
CA SER A 200 -4.70 40.97 5.17
C SER A 200 -3.68 40.11 5.90
N ILE A 201 -3.83 39.93 7.23
CA ILE A 201 -2.94 39.05 8.03
C ILE A 201 -2.99 37.60 7.49
N ALA A 202 -4.17 37.08 7.16
CA ALA A 202 -4.32 35.74 6.59
C ALA A 202 -3.68 35.64 5.21
N ARG A 203 -3.86 36.66 4.32
CA ARG A 203 -3.25 36.72 3.00
C ARG A 203 -1.73 36.75 3.10
N ASP A 204 -1.17 37.54 4.01
CA ASP A 204 0.27 37.67 4.20
C ASP A 204 0.90 36.36 4.63
N LEU A 205 0.30 35.67 5.62
CA LEU A 205 0.78 34.36 6.02
C LEU A 205 0.71 33.33 4.88
N VAL A 206 -0.38 33.29 4.11
CA VAL A 206 -0.50 32.34 2.96
C VAL A 206 0.50 32.70 1.84
N SER A 207 0.78 33.98 1.61
CA SER A 207 1.80 34.45 0.66
C SER A 207 3.20 34.02 1.10
N ASP A 208 3.54 34.20 2.40
CA ASP A 208 4.81 33.78 2.96
C ASP A 208 4.97 32.25 2.86
N LEU A 209 3.91 31.50 3.18
CA LEU A 209 3.89 30.06 3.03
C LEU A 209 4.08 29.62 1.57
N MET A 210 3.40 30.27 0.64
CA MET A 210 3.55 29.97 -0.81
C MET A 210 4.98 30.20 -1.26
N THR A 211 5.58 31.33 -0.88
CA THR A 211 6.97 31.69 -1.22
C THR A 211 7.95 30.66 -0.66
N TYR A 212 7.69 30.19 0.57
CA TYR A 212 8.54 29.20 1.20
C TYR A 212 8.39 27.81 0.58
N LEU A 213 7.16 27.38 0.35
CA LEU A 213 6.85 26.05 -0.23
C LEU A 213 7.36 25.90 -1.67
N LEU A 214 7.59 27.00 -2.41
CA LEU A 214 8.25 26.96 -3.72
C LEU A 214 9.69 26.41 -3.69
N LYS A 215 10.34 26.41 -2.53
CA LYS A 215 11.69 25.84 -2.34
C LYS A 215 11.71 24.33 -2.26
N PHE A 216 10.53 23.68 -2.07
CA PHE A 216 10.41 22.23 -1.96
C PHE A 216 10.20 21.57 -3.33
N ASP A 217 10.87 20.46 -3.55
CA ASP A 217 10.57 19.56 -4.65
C ASP A 217 9.58 18.49 -4.19
N PHE A 218 8.28 18.75 -4.38
CA PHE A 218 7.23 17.80 -3.98
C PHE A 218 7.06 16.61 -4.93
N ARG A 219 7.76 16.59 -6.07
CA ARG A 219 7.64 15.56 -7.10
C ARG A 219 6.16 15.20 -7.40
N ASN A 220 5.89 14.03 -7.93
CA ASN A 220 4.53 13.57 -8.26
C ASN A 220 3.90 12.78 -7.09
N GLY A 221 3.84 13.38 -5.90
CA GLY A 221 3.31 12.77 -4.68
C GLY A 221 1.97 13.33 -4.19
N PRO A 222 1.44 12.81 -3.07
CA PRO A 222 0.24 13.34 -2.43
C PRO A 222 0.38 14.80 -2.01
N LEU A 223 1.57 15.21 -1.54
CA LEU A 223 1.85 16.60 -1.16
C LEU A 223 1.75 17.55 -2.35
N ARG A 224 2.24 17.16 -3.53
CA ARG A 224 2.14 17.98 -4.74
C ARG A 224 0.70 18.32 -5.08
N ARG A 225 -0.19 17.32 -5.02
CA ARG A 225 -1.63 17.53 -5.28
C ARG A 225 -2.30 18.46 -4.27
N LYS A 226 -1.86 18.40 -3.00
CA LYS A 226 -2.35 19.30 -1.95
C LYS A 226 -1.79 20.72 -2.10
N TYR A 227 -0.52 20.85 -2.48
CA TYR A 227 0.18 22.12 -2.65
C TYR A 227 -0.49 23.07 -3.64
N ASP A 228 -1.02 22.55 -4.74
CA ASP A 228 -1.73 23.39 -5.73
C ASP A 228 -2.92 24.14 -5.10
N GLY A 229 -3.48 23.62 -3.99
CA GLY A 229 -4.52 24.28 -3.22
C GLY A 229 -4.10 25.59 -2.55
N VAL A 230 -2.80 25.76 -2.20
CA VAL A 230 -2.28 26.98 -1.55
C VAL A 230 -2.38 28.17 -2.50
N LYS A 231 -2.05 27.96 -3.78
CA LYS A 231 -2.18 29.01 -4.81
C LYS A 231 -3.62 29.51 -4.95
N TYR A 232 -4.58 28.60 -4.89
CA TYR A 232 -6.00 28.99 -4.98
C TYR A 232 -6.48 29.68 -3.70
N ALA A 233 -5.96 29.28 -2.54
CA ALA A 233 -6.26 29.95 -1.27
C ALA A 233 -5.72 31.39 -1.28
N LEU A 234 -4.48 31.60 -1.72
CA LEU A 234 -3.91 32.94 -1.86
C LEU A 234 -4.74 33.82 -2.79
N LYS A 235 -5.03 33.32 -4.02
CA LYS A 235 -5.86 34.04 -4.98
C LYS A 235 -7.22 34.43 -4.42
N SER A 236 -7.86 33.53 -3.65
CA SER A 236 -9.15 33.81 -3.01
C SER A 236 -9.04 34.96 -2.01
N LEU A 237 -8.02 34.98 -1.16
CA LEU A 237 -7.78 36.06 -0.19
C LEU A 237 -7.48 37.40 -0.87
N GLU A 238 -6.67 37.41 -1.92
CA GLU A 238 -6.39 38.60 -2.75
C GLU A 238 -7.67 39.16 -3.39
N THR A 239 -8.53 38.28 -3.93
CA THR A 239 -9.81 38.67 -4.51
C THR A 239 -10.74 39.31 -3.46
N VAL A 240 -10.83 38.70 -2.29
CA VAL A 240 -11.63 39.22 -1.16
C VAL A 240 -11.15 40.61 -0.72
N LEU A 241 -9.81 40.81 -0.60
CA LEU A 241 -9.24 42.11 -0.27
C LEU A 241 -9.54 43.15 -1.34
N TYR A 242 -9.43 42.78 -2.61
CA TYR A 242 -9.79 43.69 -3.72
C TYR A 242 -11.27 44.10 -3.63
N GLU A 243 -12.17 43.15 -3.42
CA GLU A 243 -13.62 43.45 -3.28
C GLU A 243 -13.91 44.36 -2.10
N LEU A 244 -13.24 44.17 -0.95
CA LEU A 244 -13.36 45.04 0.21
C LEU A 244 -12.84 46.46 -0.10
N SER A 245 -11.73 46.60 -0.85
CA SER A 245 -11.18 47.90 -1.23
C SER A 245 -12.10 48.69 -2.16
N VAL A 246 -12.72 48.02 -3.11
CA VAL A 246 -13.64 48.65 -4.08
C VAL A 246 -14.97 49.06 -3.41
N THR A 247 -15.41 48.34 -2.38
CA THR A 247 -16.67 48.61 -1.67
C THR A 247 -16.55 49.64 -0.53
N GLY A 248 -15.42 50.37 -0.46
CA GLY A 248 -15.24 51.52 0.46
C GLY A 248 -14.93 51.14 1.89
N SER A 249 -14.43 49.98 2.19
CA SER A 249 -13.74 49.71 3.45
C SER A 249 -12.45 50.52 3.46
N GLU A 250 -12.28 51.47 4.43
CA GLU A 250 -11.02 52.21 4.61
C GLU A 250 -9.92 51.20 4.91
N ILE A 251 -9.24 50.74 3.87
CA ILE A 251 -7.97 50.05 4.02
C ILE A 251 -6.96 51.16 4.29
N ASP A 252 -6.54 51.28 5.55
CA ASP A 252 -5.58 52.27 5.97
C ASP A 252 -4.35 52.17 5.05
N THR A 253 -4.09 53.20 4.27
CA THR A 253 -2.99 53.32 3.29
C THR A 253 -1.61 53.29 3.93
N LYS A 254 -1.53 53.15 5.27
CA LYS A 254 -0.30 52.98 6.03
C LYS A 254 0.49 51.69 5.79
N MET A 255 -0.11 50.71 5.08
CA MET A 255 0.57 49.43 4.77
C MET A 255 1.57 49.48 3.61
N LYS A 256 1.76 50.66 2.97
CA LYS A 256 2.68 50.75 1.80
C LYS A 256 4.15 51.00 2.14
N GLU A 257 4.52 51.27 3.34
CA GLU A 257 5.90 51.68 3.69
C GLU A 257 6.64 50.79 4.69
N SER A 258 6.05 49.73 5.25
CA SER A 258 6.72 48.92 6.31
C SER A 258 7.08 47.48 5.95
N SER A 259 6.98 47.06 4.72
CA SER A 259 7.19 45.62 4.37
C SER A 259 8.40 45.31 3.50
N GLU A 260 9.38 46.19 3.40
CA GLU A 260 10.66 45.84 2.78
C GLU A 260 11.68 45.39 3.83
N GLY A 261 11.69 44.11 4.15
CA GLY A 261 12.92 43.44 4.56
C GLY A 261 13.02 42.82 5.94
N ASN A 262 12.21 43.17 6.97
CA ASN A 262 12.50 42.69 8.35
C ASN A 262 11.35 42.01 9.10
N GLU A 263 10.10 41.99 8.61
CA GLU A 263 8.97 41.36 9.31
C GLU A 263 8.59 39.97 8.83
N ILE A 264 9.08 39.52 7.66
CA ILE A 264 8.85 38.16 7.14
C ILE A 264 9.41 37.11 8.08
N SER A 265 10.49 37.44 8.81
CA SER A 265 11.14 36.54 9.77
C SER A 265 10.31 36.20 11.01
N SER A 266 9.22 36.88 11.31
CA SER A 266 8.48 36.67 12.57
C SER A 266 7.17 35.84 12.43
N ARG A 267 6.60 35.69 11.21
CA ARG A 267 5.33 34.96 11.00
C ARG A 267 5.53 33.48 10.75
N ILE A 268 6.67 33.11 10.18
CA ILE A 268 7.02 31.73 9.83
C ILE A 268 8.29 31.32 10.57
N PRO A 269 8.36 30.11 11.17
CA PRO A 269 9.57 29.58 11.79
C PRO A 269 10.56 29.11 10.71
N ASN A 270 11.26 30.06 10.09
CA ASN A 270 12.11 29.81 8.91
C ASN A 270 13.20 28.76 9.16
N GLU A 271 13.83 28.76 10.35
CA GLU A 271 14.89 27.78 10.68
C GLU A 271 14.36 26.35 10.76
N GLU A 272 13.18 26.17 11.37
CA GLU A 272 12.57 24.84 11.48
C GLU A 272 12.09 24.32 10.11
N LEU A 273 11.51 25.19 9.29
CA LEU A 273 11.08 24.83 7.93
C LEU A 273 12.27 24.50 7.03
N GLU A 274 13.39 25.23 7.18
CA GLU A 274 14.62 24.93 6.44
C GLU A 274 15.22 23.57 6.86
N ALA A 275 15.26 23.30 8.16
CA ALA A 275 15.68 22.00 8.68
C ALA A 275 14.77 20.86 8.14
N LEU A 276 13.46 21.10 8.07
CA LEU A 276 12.50 20.17 7.51
C LEU A 276 12.74 19.94 6.00
N ARG A 277 13.00 21.00 5.24
CA ARG A 277 13.31 20.92 3.81
C ARG A 277 14.55 20.05 3.57
N LEU A 278 15.61 20.26 4.35
CA LEU A 278 16.85 19.47 4.24
C LEU A 278 16.63 18.00 4.59
N ARG A 279 15.80 17.69 5.60
CA ARG A 279 15.46 16.28 5.93
C ARG A 279 14.68 15.61 4.78
N MET A 280 13.75 16.34 4.17
CA MET A 280 13.00 15.79 3.01
C MET A 280 13.90 15.57 1.79
N GLU A 281 14.81 16.49 1.49
CA GLU A 281 15.81 16.31 0.43
C GLU A 281 16.68 15.08 0.70
N ARG A 282 17.17 14.93 1.93
CA ARG A 282 17.96 13.76 2.33
C ARG A 282 17.19 12.46 2.13
N ARG A 283 15.94 12.44 2.54
CA ARG A 283 15.06 11.27 2.35
C ARG A 283 14.85 10.93 0.87
N ASP A 284 14.67 11.94 0.02
CA ASP A 284 14.51 11.74 -1.41
C ASP A 284 15.80 11.20 -2.06
N GLU A 285 16.98 11.67 -1.63
CA GLU A 285 18.27 11.12 -2.06
C GLU A 285 18.40 9.64 -1.68
N LEU A 286 18.07 9.29 -0.42
CA LEU A 286 18.08 7.90 0.05
C LEU A 286 17.10 7.04 -0.74
N ARG A 287 15.90 7.54 -1.02
CA ARG A 287 14.89 6.85 -1.82
C ARG A 287 15.38 6.58 -3.24
N GLU A 288 16.01 7.55 -3.91
CA GLU A 288 16.57 7.34 -5.24
C GLU A 288 17.71 6.32 -5.25
N LYS A 289 18.59 6.41 -4.26
CA LYS A 289 19.66 5.43 -4.06
C LYS A 289 19.08 4.03 -3.86
N LEU A 290 18.07 3.91 -3.00
CA LEU A 290 17.36 2.66 -2.73
C LEU A 290 16.76 2.08 -4.02
N ILE A 291 15.99 2.88 -4.78
CA ILE A 291 15.34 2.41 -6.02
C ILE A 291 16.36 1.89 -7.04
N LYS A 292 17.50 2.57 -7.18
CA LYS A 292 18.57 2.12 -8.09
C LYS A 292 19.13 0.78 -7.65
N ARG A 293 19.45 0.60 -6.36
CA ARG A 293 19.98 -0.64 -5.82
C ARG A 293 18.95 -1.78 -5.81
N CYS A 294 17.69 -1.47 -5.54
CA CYS A 294 16.61 -2.45 -5.64
C CYS A 294 16.51 -3.07 -7.05
N ARG A 295 16.75 -2.29 -8.11
CA ARG A 295 16.78 -2.82 -9.48
C ARG A 295 17.90 -3.85 -9.68
N ASP A 296 19.07 -3.65 -9.07
CA ASP A 296 20.19 -4.59 -9.14
C ASP A 296 19.82 -5.91 -8.44
N GLY A 297 19.26 -5.86 -7.22
CA GLY A 297 18.79 -7.02 -6.47
C GLY A 297 17.69 -7.79 -7.21
N GLN A 298 16.66 -7.11 -7.69
CA GLN A 298 15.59 -7.73 -8.48
C GLN A 298 16.09 -8.38 -9.75
N LYS A 299 17.05 -7.75 -10.44
CA LYS A 299 17.67 -8.31 -11.63
C LYS A 299 18.42 -9.61 -11.32
N ALA A 300 19.17 -9.66 -10.21
CA ALA A 300 19.89 -10.85 -9.78
C ALA A 300 18.90 -12.00 -9.47
N ALA A 301 17.83 -11.73 -8.70
CA ALA A 301 16.82 -12.73 -8.38
C ALA A 301 16.11 -13.28 -9.64
N LYS A 302 15.68 -12.42 -10.56
CA LYS A 302 15.06 -12.84 -11.83
C LYS A 302 16.00 -13.65 -12.72
N GLN A 303 17.27 -13.27 -12.77
CA GLN A 303 18.27 -14.02 -13.52
C GLN A 303 18.57 -15.39 -12.90
N SER A 304 18.49 -15.51 -11.56
CA SER A 304 18.59 -16.76 -10.85
C SER A 304 17.46 -17.72 -11.24
N ILE A 305 16.20 -17.28 -11.21
CA ILE A 305 15.04 -18.07 -11.66
C ILE A 305 15.21 -18.52 -13.10
N PHE A 306 15.68 -17.62 -13.96
CA PHE A 306 15.94 -17.97 -15.36
C PHE A 306 17.07 -19.01 -15.52
N ALA A 307 18.12 -18.96 -14.69
CA ALA A 307 19.19 -19.95 -14.67
C ALA A 307 18.64 -21.33 -14.24
N LEU A 308 17.75 -21.37 -13.23
CA LEU A 308 17.09 -22.59 -12.77
C LEU A 308 16.28 -23.28 -13.88
N HIS A 309 15.51 -22.54 -14.65
CA HIS A 309 14.79 -23.09 -15.80
C HIS A 309 15.69 -23.68 -16.89
N ARG A 310 16.95 -23.29 -16.91
CA ARG A 310 17.97 -23.83 -17.82
C ARG A 310 18.80 -24.95 -17.22
N GLY A 311 18.56 -25.31 -15.95
CA GLY A 311 19.34 -26.31 -15.23
C GLY A 311 20.72 -25.81 -14.78
N ASP A 312 20.99 -24.50 -14.81
CA ASP A 312 22.25 -23.92 -14.38
C ASP A 312 22.21 -23.55 -12.88
N LYS A 313 22.31 -24.59 -12.06
CA LYS A 313 22.25 -24.51 -10.60
C LYS A 313 23.33 -23.58 -10.03
N ALA A 314 24.61 -23.76 -10.44
CA ALA A 314 25.73 -23.00 -9.89
C ALA A 314 25.57 -21.48 -10.16
N LYS A 315 25.10 -21.13 -11.36
CA LYS A 315 24.82 -19.73 -11.69
C LYS A 315 23.66 -19.17 -10.87
N SER A 316 22.60 -19.98 -10.63
CA SER A 316 21.47 -19.57 -9.80
C SER A 316 21.90 -19.29 -8.37
N GLU A 317 22.69 -20.18 -7.75
CA GLU A 317 23.22 -19.99 -6.39
C GLU A 317 24.01 -18.68 -6.27
N LYS A 318 24.92 -18.43 -7.21
CA LYS A 318 25.70 -17.19 -7.24
C LYS A 318 24.81 -15.95 -7.32
N LEU A 319 23.78 -15.97 -8.16
CA LEU A 319 22.86 -14.84 -8.33
C LEU A 319 21.95 -14.63 -7.11
N ILE A 320 21.55 -15.71 -6.41
CA ILE A 320 20.86 -15.61 -5.13
C ILE A 320 21.74 -14.94 -4.09
N GLN A 321 23.01 -15.36 -3.98
CA GLN A 321 23.98 -14.74 -3.07
C GLN A 321 24.27 -13.28 -3.41
N GLU A 322 24.33 -12.91 -4.70
CA GLU A 322 24.45 -11.52 -5.13
C GLU A 322 23.23 -10.68 -4.71
N CYS A 323 22.02 -11.23 -4.81
CA CYS A 323 20.80 -10.56 -4.35
C CYS A 323 20.80 -10.40 -2.82
N GLU A 324 21.14 -11.44 -2.06
CA GLU A 324 21.23 -11.38 -0.59
C GLU A 324 22.30 -10.38 -0.14
N SER A 325 23.47 -10.36 -0.78
CA SER A 325 24.51 -9.37 -0.51
C SER A 325 24.05 -7.95 -0.81
N CYS A 326 23.33 -7.72 -1.91
CA CYS A 326 22.74 -6.43 -2.22
C CYS A 326 21.76 -5.97 -1.12
N ILE A 327 20.92 -6.88 -0.61
CA ILE A 327 19.97 -6.56 0.46
C ILE A 327 20.70 -6.22 1.75
N THR A 328 21.64 -7.07 2.18
CA THR A 328 22.31 -6.92 3.47
C THR A 328 23.31 -5.77 3.50
N SER A 329 24.08 -5.60 2.43
CA SER A 329 25.18 -4.62 2.41
C SER A 329 24.78 -3.25 1.87
N ASP A 330 23.84 -3.19 0.91
CA ASP A 330 23.49 -1.93 0.23
C ASP A 330 22.14 -1.38 0.65
N LEU A 331 21.11 -2.25 0.84
CA LEU A 331 19.74 -1.81 1.06
C LEU A 331 19.39 -1.67 2.54
N ASN A 332 19.77 -2.63 3.40
CA ASN A 332 19.47 -2.58 4.84
C ASN A 332 20.00 -1.30 5.52
N PRO A 333 21.25 -0.83 5.25
CA PRO A 333 21.71 0.43 5.84
C PRO A 333 20.87 1.64 5.47
N ILE A 334 20.27 1.65 4.27
CA ILE A 334 19.36 2.74 3.84
C ILE A 334 18.04 2.65 4.61
N ILE A 335 17.53 1.42 4.83
CA ILE A 335 16.29 1.21 5.59
C ILE A 335 16.49 1.51 7.08
N GLU A 336 17.67 1.22 7.64
CA GLU A 336 18.02 1.60 9.02
C GLU A 336 18.08 3.12 9.21
N GLU A 337 18.62 3.86 8.23
CA GLU A 337 18.63 5.33 8.24
C GLU A 337 17.22 5.90 8.03
N GLU A 338 16.42 5.32 7.13
CA GLU A 338 15.06 5.79 6.79
C GLU A 338 14.06 4.63 6.74
N PRO A 339 13.52 4.20 7.88
CA PRO A 339 12.60 3.05 7.97
C PRO A 339 11.32 3.19 7.15
N SER A 340 10.90 4.42 6.82
CA SER A 340 9.71 4.65 5.99
C SER A 340 9.83 4.12 4.55
N LEU A 341 11.07 3.84 4.11
CA LEU A 341 11.39 3.29 2.78
C LEU A 341 11.30 1.76 2.73
N ARG A 342 11.00 1.07 3.86
CA ARG A 342 10.87 -0.39 3.94
C ARG A 342 9.86 -0.95 2.93
N TYR A 343 8.81 -0.19 2.64
CA TYR A 343 7.73 -0.59 1.76
C TYR A 343 7.94 -0.13 0.32
N GLY A 344 7.34 -0.83 -0.63
CA GLY A 344 7.46 -0.51 -2.06
C GLY A 344 8.64 -1.20 -2.72
N SER A 345 9.62 -0.45 -3.22
CA SER A 345 10.72 -1.02 -4.01
C SER A 345 11.56 -2.05 -3.25
N PHE A 346 11.77 -1.85 -1.95
CA PHE A 346 12.52 -2.78 -1.13
C PHE A 346 11.74 -4.08 -0.89
N SER A 347 10.45 -3.99 -0.54
CA SER A 347 9.58 -5.16 -0.39
C SER A 347 9.53 -6.00 -1.68
N ASN A 348 9.48 -5.35 -2.85
CA ASN A 348 9.52 -6.06 -4.12
C ASN A 348 10.83 -6.85 -4.34
N VAL A 349 11.98 -6.38 -3.83
CA VAL A 349 13.23 -7.15 -3.90
C VAL A 349 13.17 -8.39 -3.02
N LEU A 350 12.57 -8.25 -1.83
CA LEU A 350 12.39 -9.36 -0.90
C LEU A 350 11.46 -10.43 -1.48
N GLU A 351 10.33 -10.02 -2.07
CA GLU A 351 9.42 -10.96 -2.78
C GLU A 351 10.16 -11.74 -3.87
N GLU A 352 10.94 -11.08 -4.71
CA GLU A 352 11.72 -11.71 -5.78
C GLU A 352 12.82 -12.65 -5.24
N LEU A 353 13.47 -12.27 -4.14
CA LEU A 353 14.43 -13.14 -3.48
C LEU A 353 13.77 -14.39 -2.91
N VAL A 354 12.62 -14.22 -2.24
CA VAL A 354 11.83 -15.33 -1.68
C VAL A 354 11.42 -16.28 -2.80
N GLU A 355 10.87 -15.77 -3.90
CA GLU A 355 10.52 -16.57 -5.08
C GLU A 355 11.72 -17.36 -5.60
N ALA A 356 12.86 -16.73 -5.79
CA ALA A 356 14.07 -17.37 -6.31
C ALA A 356 14.58 -18.47 -5.38
N LYS A 357 14.64 -18.24 -4.06
CA LYS A 357 15.09 -19.24 -3.07
C LYS A 357 14.09 -20.39 -2.93
N LEU A 358 12.80 -20.10 -2.94
CA LEU A 358 11.76 -21.12 -2.92
C LEU A 358 11.83 -22.01 -4.17
N PHE A 359 11.99 -21.43 -5.35
CA PHE A 359 12.11 -22.21 -6.58
C PHE A 359 13.39 -23.01 -6.63
N TYR A 360 14.49 -22.48 -6.13
CA TYR A 360 15.73 -23.23 -5.96
C TYR A 360 15.56 -24.45 -5.03
N ALA A 361 14.97 -24.24 -3.84
CA ALA A 361 14.75 -25.30 -2.87
C ALA A 361 13.73 -26.33 -3.39
N TRP A 362 12.70 -25.88 -4.11
CA TRP A 362 11.73 -26.76 -4.72
C TRP A 362 12.34 -27.70 -5.75
N LEU A 363 13.34 -27.23 -6.53
CA LEU A 363 14.08 -28.05 -7.49
C LEU A 363 15.12 -28.95 -6.81
N HIS A 364 15.93 -28.42 -5.90
CA HIS A 364 17.19 -29.03 -5.44
C HIS A 364 17.20 -29.45 -3.95
N GLY A 365 16.11 -29.19 -3.20
CA GLY A 365 16.07 -29.41 -1.76
C GLY A 365 16.69 -28.25 -0.97
N LYS A 366 16.47 -28.24 0.35
CA LYS A 366 16.93 -27.17 1.25
C LYS A 366 18.44 -26.97 1.21
N ASP A 367 19.19 -28.06 1.17
CA ASP A 367 20.66 -28.07 1.23
C ASP A 367 21.32 -28.19 -0.14
N GLY A 368 20.55 -28.14 -1.21
CA GLY A 368 21.06 -28.36 -2.56
C GLY A 368 21.56 -29.79 -2.79
N SER A 369 21.23 -30.75 -1.94
CA SER A 369 21.81 -32.10 -1.94
C SER A 369 21.29 -33.02 -3.04
N THR A 370 20.27 -32.61 -3.78
CA THR A 370 19.73 -33.39 -4.90
C THR A 370 20.59 -33.15 -6.15
N GLU A 371 21.59 -34.00 -6.33
CA GLU A 371 22.60 -33.83 -7.37
C GLU A 371 22.19 -34.25 -8.78
N GLU A 372 21.07 -34.87 -9.03
CA GLU A 372 20.64 -35.13 -10.40
C GLU A 372 19.12 -35.18 -10.55
N ALA A 373 18.65 -34.32 -11.38
CA ALA A 373 17.30 -33.97 -11.71
C ALA A 373 16.57 -35.04 -12.52
N SER A 374 16.29 -36.19 -11.93
CA SER A 374 15.17 -37.01 -12.46
C SER A 374 13.80 -36.55 -11.93
N SER A 375 13.76 -35.83 -10.80
CA SER A 375 12.52 -35.28 -10.24
C SER A 375 12.86 -34.12 -9.28
N PRO A 376 12.09 -33.02 -9.29
CA PRO A 376 12.21 -31.95 -8.30
C PRO A 376 12.01 -32.46 -6.87
N SER A 377 12.63 -31.80 -5.90
CA SER A 377 12.48 -32.15 -4.49
C SER A 377 11.06 -31.88 -3.97
N GLY A 378 10.38 -30.85 -4.47
CA GLY A 378 9.08 -30.41 -3.95
C GLY A 378 9.16 -29.63 -2.62
N THR A 379 10.37 -29.36 -2.11
CA THR A 379 10.59 -28.72 -0.81
C THR A 379 10.21 -27.25 -0.85
N ILE A 380 9.35 -26.80 0.08
CA ILE A 380 9.02 -25.39 0.29
C ILE A 380 9.70 -24.94 1.59
N LEU A 381 10.52 -23.89 1.51
CA LEU A 381 11.15 -23.27 2.67
C LEU A 381 10.11 -22.54 3.51
N SER A 382 10.19 -22.61 4.84
CA SER A 382 9.41 -21.78 5.76
C SER A 382 10.00 -20.37 5.86
N ILE A 383 9.24 -19.40 6.38
CA ILE A 383 9.74 -18.03 6.57
C ILE A 383 10.97 -18.00 7.50
N SER A 384 11.06 -18.92 8.45
CA SER A 384 12.19 -19.05 9.38
C SER A 384 13.49 -19.60 8.74
N ASP A 385 13.41 -20.16 7.53
CA ASP A 385 14.58 -20.64 6.78
C ASP A 385 15.36 -19.53 6.07
N PHE A 386 14.83 -18.31 6.09
CA PHE A 386 15.49 -17.16 5.48
C PHE A 386 16.37 -16.42 6.52
N CYS A 387 17.60 -16.11 6.14
CA CYS A 387 18.53 -15.35 6.99
C CYS A 387 18.28 -13.83 6.95
N ILE A 388 17.28 -13.37 6.18
CA ILE A 388 16.89 -11.98 6.00
C ILE A 388 15.57 -11.77 6.72
N ASP A 389 15.40 -10.62 7.39
CA ASP A 389 14.15 -10.27 8.05
C ASP A 389 13.05 -10.03 7.01
N LEU A 390 12.04 -10.89 7.04
CA LEU A 390 10.90 -10.88 6.13
C LEU A 390 9.62 -10.56 6.90
N GLU A 391 8.84 -9.65 6.37
CA GLU A 391 7.45 -9.51 6.78
C GLU A 391 6.59 -10.62 6.15
N PRO A 392 5.44 -10.98 6.79
CA PRO A 392 4.53 -11.97 6.24
C PRO A 392 4.13 -11.72 4.80
N GLU A 393 3.93 -10.45 4.44
CA GLU A 393 3.54 -10.03 3.10
C GLU A 393 4.63 -10.32 2.05
N ASP A 394 5.91 -10.14 2.38
CA ASP A 394 7.04 -10.42 1.48
C ASP A 394 7.10 -11.93 1.16
N TYR A 395 6.98 -12.76 2.20
CA TYR A 395 7.01 -14.22 2.06
C TYR A 395 5.78 -14.75 1.32
N LEU A 396 4.58 -14.28 1.67
CA LEU A 396 3.34 -14.65 0.97
C LEU A 396 3.35 -14.21 -0.50
N GLY A 397 3.94 -13.04 -0.78
CA GLY A 397 4.13 -12.54 -2.13
C GLY A 397 4.97 -13.50 -2.97
N GLY A 398 6.14 -13.89 -2.45
CA GLY A 398 7.06 -14.80 -3.10
C GLY A 398 6.51 -16.22 -3.26
N ILE A 399 5.77 -16.75 -2.26
CA ILE A 399 5.08 -18.06 -2.39
C ILE A 399 4.03 -18.05 -3.51
N CYS A 400 3.26 -16.97 -3.61
CA CYS A 400 2.28 -16.86 -4.70
C CYS A 400 2.97 -16.82 -6.07
N ASP A 401 4.09 -16.09 -6.19
CA ASP A 401 4.83 -15.97 -7.45
C ASP A 401 5.52 -17.30 -7.82
N LEU A 402 6.06 -18.05 -6.85
CA LEU A 402 6.57 -19.41 -7.04
C LEU A 402 5.59 -20.30 -7.82
N THR A 403 4.28 -20.20 -7.55
CA THR A 403 3.28 -21.04 -8.24
C THR A 403 3.25 -20.80 -9.74
N GLY A 404 3.61 -19.60 -10.18
CA GLY A 404 3.79 -19.26 -11.58
C GLY A 404 4.99 -19.97 -12.20
N GLU A 405 6.13 -20.00 -11.49
CA GLU A 405 7.36 -20.66 -11.97
C GLU A 405 7.23 -22.20 -11.95
N VAL A 406 6.56 -22.77 -10.93
CA VAL A 406 6.19 -24.19 -10.91
C VAL A 406 5.27 -24.52 -12.09
N GLY A 407 4.29 -23.67 -12.40
CA GLY A 407 3.43 -23.81 -13.57
C GLY A 407 4.20 -23.73 -14.89
N ARG A 408 5.22 -22.87 -14.98
CA ARG A 408 6.11 -22.77 -16.15
C ARG A 408 6.98 -24.03 -16.30
N TYR A 409 7.53 -24.53 -15.21
CA TYR A 409 8.28 -25.79 -15.18
C TYR A 409 7.38 -26.96 -15.64
N ALA A 410 6.14 -27.03 -15.16
CA ALA A 410 5.18 -28.06 -15.56
C ALA A 410 4.93 -28.10 -17.08
N VAL A 411 4.85 -26.92 -17.74
CA VAL A 411 4.70 -26.84 -19.19
C VAL A 411 5.90 -27.50 -19.92
N GLN A 412 7.11 -27.25 -19.42
CA GLN A 412 8.33 -27.86 -19.97
C GLN A 412 8.29 -29.39 -19.77
N GLN A 413 7.92 -29.88 -18.60
CA GLN A 413 7.82 -31.29 -18.28
C GLN A 413 6.67 -31.99 -19.06
N GLY A 414 5.55 -31.30 -19.22
CA GLY A 414 4.42 -31.80 -20.04
C GLY A 414 4.80 -32.00 -21.51
N THR A 415 5.63 -31.10 -22.06
CA THR A 415 6.18 -31.25 -23.41
C THR A 415 7.03 -32.53 -23.53
N SER A 416 7.77 -32.90 -22.47
CA SER A 416 8.56 -34.14 -22.39
C SER A 416 7.73 -35.34 -21.93
N ARG A 417 6.42 -35.19 -21.75
CA ARG A 417 5.48 -36.23 -21.25
C ARG A 417 5.87 -36.80 -19.87
N ASN A 418 6.53 -35.99 -19.03
CA ASN A 418 6.88 -36.41 -17.68
C ASN A 418 5.67 -36.17 -16.73
N THR A 419 4.72 -37.10 -16.76
CA THR A 419 3.49 -37.03 -15.96
C THR A 419 3.78 -36.90 -14.46
N LYS A 420 4.83 -37.60 -13.96
CA LYS A 420 5.22 -37.53 -12.53
C LYS A 420 5.60 -36.14 -12.11
N ALA A 421 6.41 -35.45 -12.90
CA ALA A 421 6.83 -34.07 -12.58
C ALA A 421 5.64 -33.09 -12.65
N VAL A 422 4.73 -33.27 -13.62
CA VAL A 422 3.53 -32.43 -13.69
C VAL A 422 2.59 -32.69 -12.52
N THR A 423 2.47 -33.95 -12.06
CA THR A 423 1.71 -34.28 -10.83
C THR A 423 2.27 -33.58 -9.62
N LEU A 424 3.60 -33.59 -9.41
CA LEU A 424 4.23 -32.87 -8.30
C LEU A 424 3.99 -31.35 -8.39
N CYS A 425 4.01 -30.78 -9.59
CA CYS A 425 3.67 -29.35 -9.79
C CYS A 425 2.23 -29.05 -9.35
N LEU A 426 1.27 -29.92 -9.71
CA LEU A 426 -0.12 -29.75 -9.28
C LEU A 426 -0.26 -29.90 -7.78
N GLU A 427 0.35 -30.92 -7.16
CA GLU A 427 0.33 -31.14 -5.71
C GLU A 427 0.92 -29.93 -4.97
N THR A 428 2.04 -29.39 -5.46
CA THR A 428 2.65 -28.17 -4.89
C THR A 428 1.68 -26.98 -4.94
N ASN A 429 1.12 -26.67 -6.12
CA ASN A 429 0.24 -25.52 -6.26
C ASN A 429 -1.08 -25.68 -5.49
N LEU A 430 -1.60 -26.91 -5.40
CA LEU A 430 -2.77 -27.23 -4.55
C LEU A 430 -2.45 -27.07 -3.06
N SER A 431 -1.31 -27.57 -2.61
CA SER A 431 -0.86 -27.41 -1.23
C SER A 431 -0.77 -25.95 -0.84
N ILE A 432 -0.13 -25.12 -1.67
CA ILE A 432 -0.04 -23.68 -1.47
C ILE A 432 -1.44 -23.04 -1.45
N LEU A 433 -2.29 -23.36 -2.41
CA LEU A 433 -3.65 -22.81 -2.49
C LEU A 433 -4.48 -23.14 -1.25
N LEU A 434 -4.46 -24.39 -0.81
CA LEU A 434 -5.22 -24.85 0.36
C LEU A 434 -4.68 -24.22 1.65
N SER A 435 -3.35 -24.12 1.81
CA SER A 435 -2.73 -23.48 2.96
C SER A 435 -3.06 -22.00 3.06
N LEU A 436 -3.00 -21.28 1.93
CA LEU A 436 -3.38 -19.85 1.90
C LEU A 436 -4.88 -19.63 2.14
N GLN A 437 -5.74 -20.54 1.68
CA GLN A 437 -7.17 -20.48 1.97
C GLN A 437 -7.51 -20.84 3.41
N GLY A 438 -6.65 -21.63 4.06
CA GLY A 438 -6.77 -22.01 5.48
C GLY A 438 -6.39 -20.88 6.43
N LEU A 439 -5.63 -19.88 5.99
CA LEU A 439 -5.31 -18.72 6.81
C LEU A 439 -6.60 -17.97 7.18
N SER A 440 -6.84 -17.81 8.48
CA SER A 440 -8.06 -17.19 9.02
C SER A 440 -8.28 -15.75 8.51
N ARG A 441 -7.19 -15.05 8.16
CA ARG A 441 -7.19 -13.65 7.72
C ARG A 441 -6.20 -13.40 6.59
N PHE A 442 -6.33 -14.15 5.48
CA PHE A 442 -5.54 -13.83 4.29
C PHE A 442 -5.91 -12.42 3.78
N PRO A 443 -4.92 -11.56 3.47
CA PRO A 443 -5.18 -10.22 2.93
C PRO A 443 -5.96 -10.32 1.61
N SER A 444 -7.28 -10.16 1.66
CA SER A 444 -8.14 -10.21 0.46
C SER A 444 -8.05 -8.95 -0.40
N SER A 445 -7.45 -7.90 0.15
CA SER A 445 -7.23 -6.60 -0.51
C SER A 445 -5.75 -6.34 -0.76
N GLY A 446 -5.43 -5.51 -1.75
CA GLY A 446 -4.04 -5.17 -2.07
C GLY A 446 -3.39 -6.06 -3.12
N SER A 447 -2.06 -6.13 -3.13
CA SER A 447 -1.25 -6.91 -4.08
C SER A 447 -1.46 -8.41 -3.92
N LEU A 448 -1.48 -8.91 -2.69
CA LEU A 448 -1.66 -10.33 -2.36
C LEU A 448 -3.02 -10.87 -2.79
N GLY A 449 -4.11 -10.13 -2.53
CA GLY A 449 -5.44 -10.55 -2.97
C GLY A 449 -5.54 -10.74 -4.48
N LYS A 450 -4.80 -9.93 -5.25
CA LYS A 450 -4.73 -10.06 -6.72
C LYS A 450 -3.99 -11.31 -7.17
N LYS A 451 -3.02 -11.83 -6.40
CA LYS A 451 -2.23 -13.02 -6.72
C LYS A 451 -3.01 -14.33 -6.55
N MET A 452 -4.09 -14.36 -5.76
CA MET A 452 -4.91 -15.57 -5.56
C MET A 452 -5.61 -16.06 -6.82
N ASN A 453 -6.04 -15.17 -7.70
CA ASN A 453 -6.71 -15.58 -8.93
C ASN A 453 -5.75 -16.24 -9.93
N PRO A 454 -4.55 -15.69 -10.23
CA PRO A 454 -3.51 -16.39 -10.99
C PRO A 454 -3.16 -17.77 -10.44
N LEU A 455 -3.07 -17.92 -9.11
CA LEU A 455 -2.81 -19.22 -8.48
C LEU A 455 -3.92 -20.25 -8.78
N ARG A 456 -5.21 -19.89 -8.64
CA ARG A 456 -6.33 -20.78 -9.01
C ARG A 456 -6.28 -21.18 -10.47
N MET A 457 -6.04 -20.22 -11.36
CA MET A 457 -5.90 -20.50 -12.79
C MET A 457 -4.71 -21.41 -13.10
N SER A 458 -3.61 -21.31 -12.34
CA SER A 458 -2.46 -22.20 -12.46
C SER A 458 -2.84 -23.63 -12.09
N VAL A 459 -3.58 -23.84 -11.00
CA VAL A 459 -4.09 -25.17 -10.60
C VAL A 459 -4.98 -25.75 -11.69
N GLU A 460 -6.00 -25.03 -12.16
CA GLU A 460 -6.90 -25.48 -13.23
C GLU A 460 -6.15 -25.86 -14.51
N LYS A 461 -5.11 -25.10 -14.87
CA LYS A 461 -4.26 -25.39 -16.02
C LYS A 461 -3.47 -26.69 -15.84
N LEU A 462 -2.94 -26.94 -14.65
CA LEU A 462 -2.19 -28.15 -14.34
C LEU A 462 -3.09 -29.39 -14.32
N GLU A 463 -4.31 -29.30 -13.78
CA GLU A 463 -5.32 -30.34 -13.83
C GLU A 463 -5.67 -30.71 -15.27
N ARG A 464 -5.90 -29.72 -16.13
CA ARG A 464 -6.16 -29.92 -17.54
C ARG A 464 -4.96 -30.60 -18.24
N MET A 465 -3.74 -30.18 -17.96
CA MET A 465 -2.54 -30.75 -18.54
C MET A 465 -2.37 -32.22 -18.15
N LEU A 466 -2.62 -32.60 -16.90
CA LEU A 466 -2.61 -34.01 -16.48
C LEU A 466 -3.69 -34.81 -17.15
N TYR A 467 -4.89 -34.28 -17.32
CA TYR A 467 -5.94 -34.94 -18.07
C TYR A 467 -5.51 -35.21 -19.53
N GLU A 468 -4.93 -34.23 -20.22
CA GLU A 468 -4.43 -34.36 -21.58
C GLU A 468 -3.31 -35.40 -21.69
N LEU A 469 -2.38 -35.44 -20.73
CA LEU A 469 -1.33 -36.45 -20.65
C LEU A 469 -1.89 -37.84 -20.42
N SER A 470 -2.91 -38.00 -19.58
CA SER A 470 -3.58 -39.31 -19.36
C SER A 470 -4.26 -39.85 -20.63
N LEU A 471 -4.86 -38.97 -21.44
CA LEU A 471 -5.44 -39.36 -22.72
C LEU A 471 -4.37 -39.85 -23.69
N VAL A 472 -3.19 -39.20 -23.70
CA VAL A 472 -2.07 -39.63 -24.55
C VAL A 472 -1.54 -41.01 -24.12
N GLU A 473 -1.40 -41.22 -22.81
CA GLU A 473 -1.01 -42.56 -22.27
C GLU A 473 -2.01 -43.63 -22.62
N ALA A 474 -3.33 -43.37 -22.48
CA ALA A 474 -4.39 -44.32 -22.81
C ALA A 474 -4.47 -44.66 -24.29
N THR A 475 -4.07 -43.74 -25.18
CA THR A 475 -4.12 -43.92 -26.66
C THR A 475 -2.81 -44.47 -27.26
N GLY A 476 -1.85 -44.94 -26.44
CA GLY A 476 -0.59 -45.50 -26.91
C GLY A 476 0.35 -44.51 -27.61
N GLY A 477 0.23 -43.24 -27.27
CA GLY A 477 1.24 -42.24 -27.60
C GLY A 477 1.23 -41.66 -29.03
N THR A 478 0.20 -41.93 -29.84
CA THR A 478 0.21 -41.60 -31.28
C THR A 478 -0.46 -40.28 -31.67
N ARG A 479 -0.97 -39.48 -30.73
CA ARG A 479 -1.54 -38.15 -31.04
C ARG A 479 -0.57 -37.01 -30.75
N LYS A 480 -0.22 -36.24 -31.79
CA LYS A 480 0.43 -34.92 -31.63
C LYS A 480 -0.48 -34.04 -30.80
N ILE A 481 0.04 -33.54 -29.66
CA ILE A 481 -0.64 -32.53 -28.84
C ILE A 481 -0.74 -31.27 -29.71
N VAL A 482 -1.96 -30.89 -30.07
CA VAL A 482 -2.24 -29.58 -30.67
C VAL A 482 -2.24 -28.60 -29.49
N VAL A 483 -1.12 -27.90 -29.29
CA VAL A 483 -1.06 -26.76 -28.37
C VAL A 483 -1.91 -25.65 -28.97
N ASP A 484 -3.07 -25.41 -28.37
CA ASP A 484 -3.95 -24.29 -28.77
C ASP A 484 -3.21 -22.96 -28.61
N SER A 485 -2.85 -22.36 -29.76
CA SER A 485 -2.13 -21.10 -29.86
C SER A 485 -2.99 -19.85 -29.53
N GLY A 486 -4.08 -20.04 -28.81
CA GLY A 486 -5.06 -18.98 -28.48
C GLY A 486 -4.62 -17.87 -27.53
N MET A 487 -3.37 -17.88 -27.06
CA MET A 487 -2.90 -16.84 -26.10
C MET A 487 -1.93 -15.80 -26.69
N LYS A 488 -1.98 -15.54 -27.99
CA LYS A 488 -1.10 -14.52 -28.60
C LYS A 488 -1.71 -13.12 -28.78
N GLN A 489 -2.81 -12.78 -28.12
CA GLN A 489 -3.45 -11.47 -28.41
C GLN A 489 -3.65 -10.50 -27.23
N GLN A 490 -2.93 -10.62 -26.11
CA GLN A 490 -3.05 -9.59 -25.06
C GLN A 490 -1.73 -8.95 -24.57
N GLN A 491 -0.62 -9.10 -25.31
CA GLN A 491 0.65 -8.44 -24.95
C GLN A 491 1.21 -7.47 -26.00
N GLN A 492 0.42 -7.08 -26.99
CA GLN A 492 0.81 -5.99 -27.90
C GLN A 492 -0.16 -4.82 -27.77
N GLY A 493 0.06 -3.95 -26.83
CA GLY A 493 -0.77 -2.75 -26.71
C GLY A 493 -0.38 -1.81 -25.58
N LYS A 494 0.93 -1.68 -25.27
CA LYS A 494 1.37 -0.61 -24.36
C LYS A 494 2.85 -0.17 -24.50
N ASP A 495 3.47 -0.40 -25.64
CA ASP A 495 4.75 0.21 -25.94
C ASP A 495 4.61 1.02 -27.24
N GLY A 496 4.25 2.27 -27.09
CA GLY A 496 4.14 3.19 -28.23
C GLY A 496 3.34 4.43 -27.91
N ALA A 497 3.91 5.35 -27.13
CA ALA A 497 3.63 6.79 -27.25
C ALA A 497 4.40 7.57 -26.17
N SER A 498 5.64 7.96 -26.47
CA SER A 498 6.21 9.24 -26.05
C SER A 498 7.54 9.45 -26.74
N GLU A 499 7.48 9.80 -27.99
CA GLU A 499 8.49 10.63 -28.65
C GLU A 499 7.73 11.77 -29.32
N GLY A 500 8.26 13.00 -29.18
CA GLY A 500 7.83 14.19 -29.91
C GLY A 500 7.45 15.31 -28.95
N ASP A 501 8.36 16.09 -28.74
CA ASP A 501 8.78 17.42 -29.28
C ASP A 501 8.41 18.57 -28.35
N ASP A 502 9.46 19.19 -27.90
CA ASP A 502 9.88 20.61 -28.10
C ASP A 502 8.72 21.62 -28.28
N ASP A 503 8.50 22.44 -27.28
CA ASP A 503 8.67 23.91 -27.22
C ASP A 503 8.26 24.46 -25.85
#